data_63bedaf7f030a6dcea3d8e981a94e1e7
#
_entry.id   63bedaf7f030a6dcea3d8e981a94e1e7
#
_cell.length_a   1.000
_cell.length_b   1.000
_cell.length_c   1.000
_cell.angle_alpha   90.00
_cell.angle_beta   90.00
_cell.angle_gamma   90.00
#
_symmetry.space_group_name_H-M   'P 1'
#
loop_
_entity.id
_entity.type
_entity.pdbx_description
1 polymer ?
#
loop_
_entity_poly.entity_id
_entity_poly.type
_entity_poly.pdbx_seq_one_letter_code
_entity_poly.pdbx_strand_id
1 'polypeptide(L)'
;SKKVKVKNRYFNYIIFLDENKNTIIHKRSAKGIWHNLFEFPLIETLETENLEDILVKIPEYNFVKNKIISVKPMHSKTEIHKLTHQHLHINFWGVNVEDKIPESINYESLILFPFPIVIYNFIEREKNSFKNLYI
;
A
#
# COMPACT_ATOMS: atom_id res chain seq x y z
N SER A 1 36.79 -10.48 2.62
CA SER A 1 35.63 -9.76 3.12
C SER A 1 34.34 -10.51 2.80
N LYS A 2 33.49 -10.63 3.77
CA LYS A 2 32.20 -11.29 3.58
C LYS A 2 31.24 -10.38 2.82
N LYS A 3 30.69 -10.87 1.71
CA LYS A 3 29.61 -10.18 1.01
C LYS A 3 28.35 -10.27 1.84
N VAL A 4 27.69 -9.16 2.07
CA VAL A 4 26.39 -9.11 2.73
C VAL A 4 25.34 -9.67 1.76
N LYS A 5 24.62 -10.71 2.18
CA LYS A 5 23.48 -11.21 1.43
C LYS A 5 22.32 -10.22 1.56
N VAL A 6 21.84 -9.75 0.44
CA VAL A 6 20.66 -8.89 0.39
C VAL A 6 19.44 -9.75 0.11
N LYS A 7 18.42 -9.62 0.97
CA LYS A 7 17.13 -10.27 0.77
C LYS A 7 16.25 -9.33 -0.06
N ASN A 8 15.73 -9.82 -1.17
CA ASN A 8 14.73 -9.07 -1.93
C ASN A 8 13.33 -9.38 -1.42
N ARG A 9 12.58 -8.35 -1.12
CA ARG A 9 11.20 -8.45 -0.66
C ARG A 9 10.30 -7.65 -1.57
N TYR A 10 9.10 -8.17 -1.85
CA TYR A 10 8.17 -7.58 -2.81
C TYR A 10 6.90 -7.18 -2.10
N PHE A 11 6.71 -5.88 -1.95
CA PHE A 11 5.60 -5.29 -1.19
C PHE A 11 4.58 -4.70 -2.15
N ASN A 12 3.34 -5.17 -2.03
CA ASN A 12 2.21 -4.60 -2.75
C ASN A 12 1.31 -3.91 -1.74
N TYR A 13 1.34 -2.60 -1.72
CA TYR A 13 0.45 -1.81 -0.88
C TYR A 13 -0.86 -1.56 -1.58
N ILE A 14 -1.96 -1.79 -0.88
CA ILE A 14 -3.31 -1.67 -1.42
C ILE A 14 -3.97 -0.45 -0.79
N ILE A 15 -4.21 0.57 -1.61
CA ILE A 15 -4.83 1.80 -1.16
C ILE A 15 -6.32 1.72 -1.50
N PHE A 16 -7.13 1.31 -0.52
CA PHE A 16 -8.57 1.31 -0.66
C PHE A 16 -9.11 2.72 -0.54
N LEU A 17 -10.06 3.06 -1.38
CA LEU A 17 -10.74 4.35 -1.34
C LEU A 17 -12.22 4.15 -1.58
N ASP A 18 -13.04 4.61 -0.62
CA ASP A 18 -14.50 4.55 -0.74
C ASP A 18 -15.08 5.85 -1.33
N GLU A 19 -16.39 5.90 -1.47
CA GLU A 19 -17.10 7.05 -2.05
C GLU A 19 -16.90 8.35 -1.26
N ASN A 20 -16.59 8.26 0.03
CA ASN A 20 -16.30 9.40 0.89
C ASN A 20 -14.82 9.75 0.94
N LYS A 21 -14.01 9.11 0.10
CA LYS A 21 -12.54 9.26 0.07
C LYS A 21 -11.88 8.85 1.39
N ASN A 22 -12.47 7.86 2.05
CA ASN A 22 -11.90 7.23 3.22
C ASN A 22 -11.06 6.02 2.79
N THR A 23 -10.02 5.79 3.55
CA THR A 23 -9.08 4.67 3.34
C THR A 23 -8.83 3.94 4.64
N ILE A 24 -8.12 2.83 4.57
CA ILE A 24 -7.72 2.08 5.76
C ILE A 24 -6.22 1.96 5.83
N ILE A 25 -5.71 2.07 7.05
CA ILE A 25 -4.30 1.88 7.39
C ILE A 25 -4.24 1.06 8.66
N HIS A 26 -3.09 0.52 8.95
CA HIS A 26 -2.84 -0.17 10.21
C HIS A 26 -1.41 0.05 10.68
N LYS A 27 -1.18 -0.20 11.96
CA LYS A 27 0.13 -0.11 12.57
C LYS A 27 0.85 -1.45 12.44
N ARG A 28 2.09 -1.42 11.99
CA ARG A 28 2.94 -2.62 11.96
C ARG A 28 3.33 -2.99 13.39
N SER A 29 2.85 -4.14 13.85
CA SER A 29 3.12 -4.63 15.22
C SER A 29 4.25 -5.65 15.28
N ALA A 30 4.55 -6.32 14.17
CA ALA A 30 5.62 -7.31 14.12
C ALA A 30 6.99 -6.65 14.25
N LYS A 31 7.93 -7.34 14.91
CA LYS A 31 9.33 -6.92 14.97
C LYS A 31 9.94 -6.97 13.57
N GLY A 32 10.88 -6.09 13.31
CA GLY A 32 11.55 -5.98 12.03
C GLY A 32 11.52 -4.56 11.53
N ILE A 33 11.58 -4.40 10.20
CA ILE A 33 11.56 -3.08 9.60
C ILE A 33 10.25 -2.36 9.91
N TRP A 34 10.36 -1.04 10.12
CA TRP A 34 9.22 -0.15 10.29
C TRP A 34 8.27 -0.51 11.45
N HIS A 35 8.81 -1.16 12.48
CA HIS A 35 8.04 -1.51 13.68
C HIS A 35 7.38 -0.26 14.27
N ASN A 36 6.09 -0.37 14.59
CA ASN A 36 5.26 0.70 15.14
C ASN A 36 4.95 1.86 14.18
N LEU A 37 5.39 1.81 12.93
CA LEU A 37 4.94 2.74 11.91
C LEU A 37 3.67 2.24 11.24
N PHE A 38 2.92 3.16 10.64
CA PHE A 38 1.69 2.82 9.92
C PHE A 38 1.97 2.46 8.46
N GLU A 39 1.07 1.70 7.88
CA GLU A 39 1.12 1.32 6.47
C GLU A 39 -0.29 1.07 5.94
N PHE A 40 -0.43 1.09 4.61
CA PHE A 40 -1.63 0.56 3.95
C PHE A 40 -1.65 -0.96 4.06
N PRO A 41 -2.81 -1.62 3.83
CA PRO A 41 -2.84 -3.08 3.70
C PRO A 41 -1.75 -3.58 2.77
N LEU A 42 -1.03 -4.61 3.20
CA LEU A 42 0.15 -5.12 2.50
C LEU A 42 -0.08 -6.55 2.04
N ILE A 43 0.23 -6.80 0.78
CA ILE A 43 0.36 -8.14 0.23
C ILE A 43 1.82 -8.33 -0.15
N GLU A 44 2.54 -9.09 0.66
CA GLU A 44 3.94 -9.44 0.35
C GLU A 44 3.97 -10.68 -0.52
N THR A 45 4.73 -10.63 -1.62
CA THR A 45 4.83 -11.71 -2.60
C THR A 45 6.27 -12.13 -2.80
N LEU A 46 6.48 -13.23 -3.52
CA LEU A 46 7.82 -13.77 -3.78
C LEU A 46 8.50 -13.10 -4.97
N GLU A 47 7.74 -12.40 -5.79
CA GLU A 47 8.23 -11.69 -6.98
C GLU A 47 7.31 -10.52 -7.31
N THR A 48 7.72 -9.69 -8.25
CA THR A 48 6.92 -8.57 -8.73
C THR A 48 5.60 -9.06 -9.33
N GLU A 49 4.48 -8.42 -8.94
CA GLU A 49 3.16 -8.75 -9.43
C GLU A 49 2.70 -7.76 -10.50
N ASN A 50 2.00 -8.25 -11.50
CA ASN A 50 1.30 -7.40 -12.46
C ASN A 50 -0.15 -7.18 -12.02
N LEU A 51 -0.89 -6.36 -12.78
CA LEU A 51 -2.28 -6.05 -12.45
C LEU A 51 -3.16 -7.30 -12.40
N GLU A 52 -2.99 -8.23 -13.34
CA GLU A 52 -3.79 -9.45 -13.41
C GLU A 52 -3.60 -10.31 -12.15
N ASP A 53 -2.34 -10.45 -11.71
CA ASP A 53 -2.02 -11.21 -10.50
C ASP A 53 -2.61 -10.56 -9.25
N ILE A 54 -2.49 -9.24 -9.14
CA ILE A 54 -2.97 -8.53 -7.95
C ILE A 54 -4.50 -8.52 -7.87
N LEU A 55 -5.20 -8.46 -9.01
CA LEU A 55 -6.66 -8.54 -9.06
C LEU A 55 -7.20 -9.82 -8.44
N VAL A 56 -6.48 -10.93 -8.61
CA VAL A 56 -6.86 -12.21 -8.02
C VAL A 56 -6.54 -12.23 -6.52
N LYS A 57 -5.42 -11.68 -6.12
CA LYS A 57 -4.94 -11.76 -4.73
C LYS A 57 -5.68 -10.86 -3.76
N ILE A 58 -6.09 -9.66 -4.18
CA ILE A 58 -6.76 -8.70 -3.28
C ILE A 58 -7.98 -9.31 -2.59
N PRO A 59 -8.94 -9.95 -3.31
CA PRO A 59 -10.11 -10.52 -2.64
C PRO A 59 -9.77 -11.64 -1.65
N GLU A 60 -8.71 -12.39 -1.89
CA GLU A 60 -8.30 -13.50 -1.02
C GLU A 60 -7.89 -13.05 0.38
N TYR A 61 -7.41 -11.81 0.52
CA TYR A 61 -6.95 -11.27 1.79
C TYR A 61 -8.06 -10.70 2.67
N ASN A 62 -9.24 -10.46 2.11
CA ASN A 62 -10.40 -9.94 2.86
C ASN A 62 -10.12 -8.71 3.72
N PHE A 63 -9.33 -7.77 3.20
CA PHE A 63 -9.07 -6.52 3.93
C PHE A 63 -10.34 -5.70 4.15
N VAL A 64 -11.25 -5.73 3.18
CA VAL A 64 -12.56 -5.06 3.23
C VAL A 64 -13.63 -6.01 2.73
N LYS A 65 -14.87 -5.80 3.19
CA LYS A 65 -16.04 -6.54 2.70
C LYS A 65 -16.74 -5.82 1.55
N ASN A 66 -16.37 -4.57 1.32
CA ASN A 66 -16.96 -3.74 0.29
C ASN A 66 -16.67 -4.29 -1.11
N LYS A 67 -17.62 -4.13 -2.01
CA LYS A 67 -17.45 -4.54 -3.41
C LYS A 67 -16.38 -3.68 -4.08
N ILE A 68 -15.44 -4.32 -4.75
CA ILE A 68 -14.39 -3.65 -5.51
C ILE A 68 -14.99 -3.18 -6.85
N ILE A 69 -14.82 -1.89 -7.13
CA ILE A 69 -15.26 -1.27 -8.37
C ILE A 69 -14.15 -1.32 -9.41
N SER A 70 -12.94 -0.92 -9.01
CA SER A 70 -11.80 -0.85 -9.92
C SER A 70 -10.49 -0.99 -9.18
N VAL A 71 -9.48 -1.46 -9.88
CA VAL A 71 -8.09 -1.57 -9.41
C VAL A 71 -7.19 -0.98 -10.46
N LYS A 72 -6.27 -0.12 -10.05
CA LYS A 72 -5.27 0.42 -10.97
C LYS A 72 -3.93 0.63 -10.28
N PRO A 73 -2.81 0.50 -11.01
CA PRO A 73 -1.52 0.84 -10.44
C PRO A 73 -1.44 2.35 -10.16
N MET A 74 -0.89 2.70 -9.00
CA MET A 74 -0.56 4.06 -8.63
C MET A 74 0.94 4.30 -8.67
N HIS A 75 1.64 3.50 -9.47
CA HIS A 75 3.08 3.60 -9.69
C HIS A 75 3.34 3.53 -11.20
N SER A 76 4.29 4.31 -11.68
CA SER A 76 4.75 4.22 -13.07
C SER A 76 5.76 3.08 -13.23
N LYS A 77 6.50 2.82 -12.17
CA LYS A 77 7.47 1.72 -12.06
C LYS A 77 7.59 1.30 -10.60
N THR A 78 8.05 0.08 -10.37
CA THR A 78 8.35 -0.42 -9.03
C THR A 78 9.41 0.46 -8.37
N GLU A 79 9.14 0.91 -7.15
CA GLU A 79 10.14 1.61 -6.34
C GLU A 79 11.01 0.60 -5.61
N ILE A 80 12.32 0.81 -5.63
CA ILE A 80 13.23 -0.03 -4.88
C ILE A 80 13.80 0.79 -3.73
N HIS A 81 13.44 0.41 -2.50
CA HIS A 81 13.92 1.02 -1.28
C HIS A 81 15.00 0.12 -0.68
N LYS A 82 16.24 0.57 -0.70
CA LYS A 82 17.39 -0.23 -0.26
C LYS A 82 17.69 0.01 1.21
N LEU A 83 17.56 -1.04 2.00
CA LEU A 83 18.03 -1.11 3.37
C LEU A 83 19.32 -1.93 3.39
N THR A 84 20.04 -1.94 4.51
CA THR A 84 21.35 -2.61 4.59
C THR A 84 21.31 -4.08 4.19
N HIS A 85 20.30 -4.82 4.65
CA HIS A 85 20.18 -6.26 4.43
C HIS A 85 18.97 -6.65 3.58
N GLN A 86 18.18 -5.69 3.13
CA GLN A 86 16.95 -5.93 2.39
C GLN A 86 16.77 -4.89 1.30
N HIS A 87 16.34 -5.34 0.13
CA HIS A 87 15.83 -4.45 -0.92
C HIS A 87 14.32 -4.65 -1.00
N LEU A 88 13.57 -3.58 -0.79
CA LEU A 88 12.12 -3.62 -0.85
C LEU A 88 11.67 -3.13 -2.23
N HIS A 89 11.03 -4.02 -2.97
CA HIS A 89 10.44 -3.72 -4.27
C HIS A 89 8.98 -3.37 -4.02
N ILE A 90 8.61 -2.10 -4.16
CA ILE A 90 7.33 -1.58 -3.69
C ILE A 90 6.46 -1.14 -4.86
N ASN A 91 5.26 -1.69 -4.92
CA ASN A 91 4.20 -1.28 -5.82
C ASN A 91 3.01 -0.77 -5.01
N PHE A 92 2.31 0.23 -5.55
CA PHE A 92 1.11 0.80 -4.94
C PHE A 92 -0.07 0.59 -5.89
N TRP A 93 -1.16 0.06 -5.34
CA TRP A 93 -2.36 -0.27 -6.10
C TRP A 93 -3.55 0.48 -5.52
N GLY A 94 -4.21 1.30 -6.33
CA GLY A 94 -5.42 2.00 -5.92
C GLY A 94 -6.64 1.15 -6.18
N VAL A 95 -7.48 0.99 -5.16
CA VAL A 95 -8.68 0.15 -5.23
C VAL A 95 -9.89 0.96 -4.79
N ASN A 96 -10.78 1.26 -5.74
CA ASN A 96 -12.05 1.89 -5.45
C ASN A 96 -13.07 0.83 -5.03
N VAL A 97 -13.80 1.11 -3.96
CA VAL A 97 -14.85 0.22 -3.45
C VAL A 97 -16.17 0.94 -3.30
N GLU A 98 -17.28 0.19 -3.38
CA GLU A 98 -18.63 0.70 -3.11
C GLU A 98 -18.82 0.88 -1.61
N ASP A 99 -19.66 1.85 -1.25
CA ASP A 99 -20.08 2.13 0.12
C ASP A 99 -18.95 2.57 1.03
N LYS A 100 -19.30 2.98 2.23
CA LYS A 100 -18.33 3.40 3.23
C LYS A 100 -17.60 2.18 3.82
N ILE A 101 -16.28 2.26 3.89
CA ILE A 101 -15.48 1.25 4.59
C ILE A 101 -15.62 1.49 6.10
N PRO A 102 -16.04 0.49 6.88
CA PRO A 102 -16.10 0.62 8.34
C PRO A 102 -14.73 0.94 8.93
N GLU A 103 -14.71 1.78 9.98
CA GLU A 103 -13.48 2.13 10.69
C GLU A 103 -12.39 2.74 9.83
N SER A 104 -12.79 3.33 8.72
CA SER A 104 -11.87 4.02 7.80
C SER A 104 -11.63 5.46 8.22
N ILE A 105 -10.58 6.06 7.64
CA ILE A 105 -10.22 7.46 7.87
C ILE A 105 -10.22 8.21 6.55
N ASN A 106 -10.51 9.50 6.59
CA ASN A 106 -10.41 10.33 5.40
C ASN A 106 -8.95 10.43 4.94
N TYR A 107 -8.72 10.39 3.63
CA TYR A 107 -7.37 10.44 3.08
C TYR A 107 -6.58 11.68 3.54
N GLU A 108 -7.26 12.79 3.81
CA GLU A 108 -6.61 14.02 4.29
C GLU A 108 -6.01 13.83 5.69
N SER A 109 -6.54 12.90 6.47
CA SER A 109 -6.03 12.60 7.81
C SER A 109 -4.76 11.76 7.81
N LEU A 110 -4.35 11.23 6.69
CA LEU A 110 -3.13 10.40 6.57
C LEU A 110 -1.89 11.13 7.10
N ILE A 111 -1.82 12.45 6.87
CA ILE A 111 -0.69 13.27 7.32
C ILE A 111 -0.47 13.24 8.83
N LEU A 112 -1.49 12.83 9.61
CA LEU A 112 -1.40 12.78 11.06
C LEU A 112 -0.72 11.52 11.61
N PHE A 113 -0.41 10.56 10.74
CA PHE A 113 0.12 9.27 11.15
C PHE A 113 1.59 9.12 10.77
N PRO A 114 2.39 8.44 11.60
CA PRO A 114 3.81 8.20 11.29
C PRO A 114 3.94 7.02 10.31
N PHE A 115 4.35 7.33 9.09
CA PHE A 115 4.63 6.35 8.03
C PHE A 115 6.14 6.23 7.79
N PRO A 116 6.60 5.09 7.26
CA PRO A 116 7.93 5.04 6.66
C PRO A 116 8.07 6.08 5.56
N ILE A 117 9.29 6.59 5.36
CA ILE A 117 9.54 7.69 4.41
C ILE A 117 9.04 7.36 3.00
N VAL A 118 9.17 6.12 2.55
CA VAL A 118 8.73 5.72 1.20
C VAL A 118 7.22 5.83 1.04
N ILE A 119 6.47 5.50 2.09
CA ILE A 119 5.01 5.63 2.09
C ILE A 119 4.61 7.11 2.23
N TYR A 120 5.28 7.84 3.12
CA TYR A 120 5.04 9.27 3.27
C TYR A 120 5.24 10.01 1.96
N ASN A 121 6.33 9.72 1.25
CA ASN A 121 6.61 10.32 -0.05
C ASN A 121 5.55 9.96 -1.09
N PHE A 122 5.06 8.73 -1.07
CA PHE A 122 3.97 8.31 -1.93
C PHE A 122 2.70 9.14 -1.66
N ILE A 123 2.31 9.26 -0.39
CA ILE A 123 1.13 10.03 0.00
C ILE A 123 1.25 11.49 -0.46
N GLU A 124 2.41 12.11 -0.25
CA GLU A 124 2.66 13.49 -0.68
C GLU A 124 2.59 13.64 -2.19
N ARG A 125 3.21 12.72 -2.92
CA ARG A 125 3.25 12.74 -4.38
C ARG A 125 1.86 12.54 -5.00
N GLU A 126 1.00 11.76 -4.34
CA GLU A 126 -0.28 11.33 -4.89
C GLU A 126 -1.50 12.08 -4.30
N LYS A 127 -1.28 13.18 -3.61
CA LYS A 127 -2.39 13.97 -3.01
C LYS A 127 -3.52 14.27 -3.98
N ASN A 128 -3.19 14.71 -5.19
CA ASN A 128 -4.19 15.06 -6.18
C ASN A 128 -4.87 13.82 -6.77
N SER A 129 -4.15 12.72 -6.86
CA SER A 129 -4.71 11.43 -7.31
C SER A 129 -5.79 10.93 -6.35
N PHE A 130 -5.59 11.08 -5.04
CA PHE A 130 -6.60 10.70 -4.05
C PHE A 130 -7.90 11.48 -4.23
N LYS A 131 -7.81 12.76 -4.58
CA LYS A 131 -8.99 13.60 -4.82
C LYS A 131 -9.79 13.13 -6.03
N ASN A 132 -9.12 12.61 -7.06
CA ASN A 132 -9.70 12.29 -8.36
C ASN A 132 -9.88 10.80 -8.62
N LEU A 133 -9.46 9.95 -7.68
CA LEU A 133 -9.45 8.50 -7.87
C LEU A 133 -10.87 7.92 -7.94
N TYR A 134 -11.78 8.49 -7.16
CA TYR A 134 -13.17 8.04 -7.10
C TYR A 134 -14.05 8.98 -7.92
N ILE A 135 -14.26 8.64 -9.17
CA ILE A 135 -15.12 9.41 -10.08
C ILE A 135 -16.15 8.49 -10.70
#